data_f71f7cc087b07ad8ba263764630e7882
#
_entry.id   f71f7cc087b07ad8ba263764630e7882
#
_cell.length_a   1.000
_cell.length_b   1.000
_cell.length_c   1.000
_cell.angle_alpha   90.00
_cell.angle_beta   90.00
_cell.angle_gamma   90.00
#
_symmetry.space_group_name_H-M   'P 1'
#
loop_
_entity.id
_entity.type
_entity.pdbx_description
1 polymer ?
#
loop_
_entity_poly.entity_id
_entity_poly.type
_entity_poly.pdbx_seq_one_letter_code
_entity_poly.pdbx_strand_id
1 'polypeptide(L)'
;MKRTFLAGLIALAPLGAEVTVIQNATIMSEGAKGTFKGTIVVENGKITAVGDNVMVPAGATVIDAAGQFVTPGIIDCHSHIAVDGGVNEGSVSVSSMVNIRDVINPEDIAIYRALAGGVTSANILHGSANAIGGQTLVLKMRWGQDAEGMIFQGATPGIKFALGENPKRAGNPQGGRGAPATNLRYPATRMGVEDVIREAFNEAKQYKAS
;
A
#
# COMPACT_ATOMS: atom_id res chain seq x y z
N MET A 1 -55.57 -32.73 -12.58
CA MET A 1 -55.03 -31.45 -11.99
C MET A 1 -53.75 -31.08 -12.71
N LYS A 2 -53.81 -30.10 -13.66
CA LYS A 2 -52.63 -29.61 -14.39
C LYS A 2 -52.04 -28.46 -13.59
N ARG A 3 -50.81 -28.61 -13.12
CA ARG A 3 -50.04 -27.51 -12.44
C ARG A 3 -49.29 -26.73 -13.50
N THR A 4 -49.73 -25.51 -13.74
CA THR A 4 -49.06 -24.52 -14.61
C THR A 4 -47.92 -23.89 -13.78
N PHE A 5 -46.67 -24.11 -14.16
CA PHE A 5 -45.52 -23.40 -13.62
C PHE A 5 -45.40 -22.06 -14.34
N LEU A 6 -45.59 -20.96 -13.62
CA LEU A 6 -45.32 -19.62 -14.09
C LEU A 6 -43.85 -19.32 -13.88
N ALA A 7 -43.04 -19.39 -14.92
CA ALA A 7 -41.66 -18.99 -14.89
C ALA A 7 -41.60 -17.44 -14.93
N GLY A 8 -41.30 -16.84 -13.77
CA GLY A 8 -41.07 -15.38 -13.70
C GLY A 8 -39.72 -15.03 -14.36
N LEU A 9 -39.75 -14.30 -15.45
CA LEU A 9 -38.56 -13.72 -16.07
C LEU A 9 -38.10 -12.56 -15.17
N ILE A 10 -37.02 -12.75 -14.41
CA ILE A 10 -36.32 -11.65 -13.72
C ILE A 10 -35.52 -10.93 -14.80
N ALA A 11 -36.00 -9.79 -15.27
CA ALA A 11 -35.23 -8.88 -16.12
C ALA A 11 -34.11 -8.30 -15.24
N LEU A 12 -32.87 -8.78 -15.43
CA LEU A 12 -31.69 -8.05 -14.95
C LEU A 12 -31.63 -6.73 -15.72
N ALA A 13 -31.96 -5.62 -15.03
CA ALA A 13 -31.63 -4.29 -15.54
C ALA A 13 -30.09 -4.24 -15.74
N PRO A 14 -29.60 -3.71 -16.88
CA PRO A 14 -28.17 -3.49 -17.02
C PRO A 14 -27.75 -2.54 -15.91
N LEU A 15 -26.77 -2.96 -15.07
CA LEU A 15 -26.04 -2.04 -14.20
C LEU A 15 -25.36 -1.04 -15.15
N GLY A 16 -25.93 0.14 -15.30
CA GLY A 16 -25.31 1.23 -16.03
C GLY A 16 -23.93 1.51 -15.41
N ALA A 17 -22.96 1.85 -16.25
CA ALA A 17 -21.64 2.26 -15.79
C ALA A 17 -21.82 3.38 -14.74
N GLU A 18 -21.17 3.19 -13.56
CA GLU A 18 -21.17 4.24 -12.55
C GLU A 18 -20.26 5.37 -13.05
N VAL A 19 -20.88 6.50 -13.38
CA VAL A 19 -20.18 7.69 -13.86
C VAL A 19 -20.24 8.76 -12.80
N THR A 20 -19.08 9.18 -12.31
CA THR A 20 -18.93 10.32 -11.40
C THR A 20 -18.17 11.44 -12.11
N VAL A 21 -18.68 12.67 -11.97
CA VAL A 21 -18.04 13.87 -12.54
C VAL A 21 -17.71 14.84 -11.42
N ILE A 22 -16.46 15.27 -11.33
CA ILE A 22 -16.03 16.35 -10.44
C ILE A 22 -15.84 17.58 -11.31
N GLN A 23 -16.65 18.62 -11.12
CA GLN A 23 -16.59 19.85 -11.91
C GLN A 23 -16.21 21.08 -11.09
N ASN A 24 -15.78 22.14 -11.77
CA ASN A 24 -15.41 23.43 -11.18
C ASN A 24 -14.20 23.37 -10.23
N ALA A 25 -13.47 22.25 -10.21
CA ALA A 25 -12.30 22.07 -9.33
C ALA A 25 -11.08 22.86 -9.83
N THR A 26 -10.21 23.24 -8.90
CA THR A 26 -8.82 23.58 -9.22
C THR A 26 -8.03 22.27 -9.23
N ILE A 27 -7.71 21.76 -10.42
CA ILE A 27 -7.01 20.49 -10.63
C ILE A 27 -5.51 20.75 -10.61
N MET A 28 -4.80 20.10 -9.67
CA MET A 28 -3.34 20.12 -9.59
C MET A 28 -2.81 18.84 -10.24
N SER A 29 -2.51 18.92 -11.55
CA SER A 29 -2.07 17.77 -12.33
C SER A 29 -0.54 17.72 -12.36
N GLU A 30 0.01 16.50 -12.29
CA GLU A 30 1.44 16.23 -12.57
C GLU A 30 1.77 16.23 -14.06
N GLY A 31 0.75 16.37 -14.93
CA GLY A 31 0.93 16.47 -16.37
C GLY A 31 1.42 17.84 -16.84
N ALA A 32 1.72 17.96 -18.12
CA ALA A 32 2.28 19.20 -18.72
C ALA A 32 1.39 20.45 -18.54
N LYS A 33 0.09 20.29 -18.29
CA LYS A 33 -0.84 21.40 -18.06
C LYS A 33 -0.71 22.04 -16.67
N GLY A 34 -0.09 21.34 -15.71
CA GLY A 34 0.08 21.83 -14.34
C GLY A 34 -1.25 22.05 -13.62
N THR A 35 -1.41 23.22 -12.96
CA THR A 35 -2.64 23.58 -12.22
C THR A 35 -3.60 24.37 -13.09
N PHE A 36 -4.86 23.92 -13.16
CA PHE A 36 -5.92 24.58 -13.94
C PHE A 36 -7.31 24.34 -13.35
N LYS A 37 -8.29 25.15 -13.71
CA LYS A 37 -9.69 24.90 -13.39
C LYS A 37 -10.29 23.96 -14.43
N GLY A 38 -11.05 22.95 -13.97
CA GLY A 38 -11.59 21.98 -14.91
C GLY A 38 -12.52 20.95 -14.31
N THR A 39 -12.74 19.90 -15.10
CA THR A 39 -13.64 18.80 -14.83
C THR A 39 -12.90 17.48 -14.98
N ILE A 40 -13.23 16.53 -14.10
CA ILE A 40 -12.73 15.14 -14.14
C ILE A 40 -13.95 14.23 -14.31
N VAL A 41 -13.87 13.30 -15.25
CA VAL A 41 -14.86 12.22 -15.42
C VAL A 41 -14.25 10.91 -15.00
N VAL A 42 -14.95 10.19 -14.12
CA VAL A 42 -14.60 8.88 -13.63
C VAL A 42 -15.68 7.89 -14.01
N GLU A 43 -15.32 6.85 -14.76
CA GLU A 43 -16.22 5.77 -15.18
C GLU A 43 -15.68 4.44 -14.67
N ASN A 44 -16.52 3.69 -13.94
CA ASN A 44 -16.13 2.39 -13.38
C ASN A 44 -14.80 2.44 -12.58
N GLY A 45 -14.61 3.49 -11.77
CA GLY A 45 -13.42 3.69 -10.96
C GLY A 45 -12.16 4.10 -11.71
N LYS A 46 -12.27 4.50 -13.00
CA LYS A 46 -11.16 4.98 -13.83
C LYS A 46 -11.42 6.39 -14.32
N ILE A 47 -10.40 7.24 -14.31
CA ILE A 47 -10.45 8.56 -14.93
C ILE A 47 -10.45 8.38 -16.43
N THR A 48 -11.52 8.83 -17.10
CA THR A 48 -11.71 8.74 -18.57
C THR A 48 -11.48 10.08 -19.26
N ALA A 49 -11.69 11.19 -18.55
CA ALA A 49 -11.39 12.52 -19.08
C ALA A 49 -10.99 13.50 -17.98
N VAL A 50 -10.07 14.40 -18.30
CA VAL A 50 -9.63 15.52 -17.46
C VAL A 50 -9.39 16.74 -18.35
N GLY A 51 -9.99 17.87 -18.04
CA GLY A 51 -9.80 19.10 -18.84
C GLY A 51 -10.68 20.26 -18.41
N ASP A 52 -10.51 21.38 -19.08
CA ASP A 52 -11.28 22.60 -18.89
C ASP A 52 -12.62 22.58 -19.64
N ASN A 53 -12.71 21.84 -20.75
CA ASN A 53 -13.90 21.71 -21.59
C ASN A 53 -14.35 20.25 -21.75
N VAL A 54 -14.51 19.54 -20.61
CA VAL A 54 -14.96 18.15 -20.61
C VAL A 54 -16.48 18.11 -20.59
N MET A 55 -17.06 17.34 -21.52
CA MET A 55 -18.52 17.13 -21.59
C MET A 55 -18.94 16.25 -20.38
N VAL A 56 -20.00 16.66 -19.71
CA VAL A 56 -20.61 15.89 -18.62
C VAL A 56 -21.54 14.84 -19.20
N PRO A 57 -21.30 13.54 -19.01
CA PRO A 57 -22.19 12.49 -19.50
C PRO A 57 -23.58 12.58 -18.86
N ALA A 58 -24.61 12.30 -19.63
CA ALA A 58 -26.00 12.26 -19.13
C ALA A 58 -26.12 11.15 -18.05
N GLY A 59 -26.78 11.45 -16.95
CA GLY A 59 -27.00 10.49 -15.84
C GLY A 59 -25.80 10.33 -14.90
N ALA A 60 -24.72 11.10 -15.08
CA ALA A 60 -23.59 11.08 -14.16
C ALA A 60 -23.96 11.66 -12.78
N THR A 61 -23.36 11.11 -11.73
CA THR A 61 -23.33 11.72 -10.40
C THR A 61 -22.35 12.89 -10.44
N VAL A 62 -22.85 14.11 -10.24
CA VAL A 62 -22.04 15.34 -10.32
C VAL A 62 -21.67 15.83 -8.94
N ILE A 63 -20.37 16.06 -8.72
CA ILE A 63 -19.81 16.71 -7.53
C ILE A 63 -19.33 18.09 -7.96
N ASP A 64 -19.97 19.14 -7.44
CA ASP A 64 -19.48 20.51 -7.62
C ASP A 64 -18.35 20.82 -6.61
N ALA A 65 -17.15 20.97 -7.12
CA ALA A 65 -15.93 21.24 -6.36
C ALA A 65 -15.48 22.70 -6.51
N ALA A 66 -16.40 23.63 -6.68
CA ALA A 66 -16.09 25.06 -6.77
C ALA A 66 -15.34 25.53 -5.52
N GLY A 67 -14.18 26.15 -5.72
CA GLY A 67 -13.29 26.60 -4.64
C GLY A 67 -12.46 25.49 -3.98
N GLN A 68 -12.58 24.25 -4.42
CA GLN A 68 -11.81 23.11 -3.90
C GLN A 68 -10.66 22.73 -4.86
N PHE A 69 -9.69 22.02 -4.30
CA PHE A 69 -8.56 21.47 -5.04
C PHE A 69 -8.73 19.96 -5.21
N VAL A 70 -8.37 19.46 -6.38
CA VAL A 70 -8.26 18.02 -6.64
C VAL A 70 -6.83 17.72 -7.03
N THR A 71 -6.22 16.78 -6.31
CA THR A 71 -4.83 16.33 -6.50
C THR A 71 -4.80 14.83 -6.77
N PRO A 72 -3.72 14.30 -7.37
CA PRO A 72 -3.42 12.87 -7.27
C PRO A 72 -3.37 12.44 -5.79
N GLY A 73 -3.75 11.20 -5.53
CA GLY A 73 -3.63 10.64 -4.18
C GLY A 73 -2.17 10.55 -3.73
N ILE A 74 -1.94 10.75 -2.43
CA ILE A 74 -0.61 10.63 -1.83
C ILE A 74 -0.19 9.15 -1.84
N ILE A 75 1.05 8.89 -2.25
CA ILE A 75 1.69 7.58 -2.15
C ILE A 75 2.68 7.62 -0.99
N ASP A 76 2.38 6.88 0.08
CA ASP A 76 3.31 6.71 1.19
C ASP A 76 4.30 5.59 0.86
N CYS A 77 5.55 5.95 0.65
CA CYS A 77 6.59 4.99 0.27
C CYS A 77 7.17 4.19 1.44
N HIS A 78 6.79 4.49 2.69
CA HIS A 78 7.31 3.82 3.88
C HIS A 78 6.30 3.81 5.02
N SER A 79 5.53 2.74 5.14
CA SER A 79 4.51 2.60 6.18
C SER A 79 4.59 1.26 6.91
N HIS A 80 4.02 1.23 8.13
CA HIS A 80 3.92 0.04 8.98
C HIS A 80 2.47 -0.18 9.44
N ILE A 81 1.48 0.45 8.77
CA ILE A 81 0.05 0.26 9.02
C ILE A 81 -0.48 -0.96 8.27
N ALA A 82 -1.74 -1.28 8.47
CA ALA A 82 -2.43 -2.38 7.80
C ALA A 82 -1.82 -3.76 8.09
N VAL A 83 -1.26 -3.96 9.27
CA VAL A 83 -0.64 -5.23 9.67
C VAL A 83 -1.07 -5.62 11.08
N ASP A 84 -1.15 -6.93 11.31
CA ASP A 84 -1.41 -7.52 12.61
C ASP A 84 -0.11 -7.91 13.30
N GLY A 85 -0.05 -7.70 14.63
CA GLY A 85 1.08 -8.09 15.45
C GLY A 85 2.37 -7.31 15.14
N GLY A 86 3.51 -8.00 15.24
CA GLY A 86 4.82 -7.42 14.98
C GLY A 86 5.18 -7.40 13.50
N VAL A 87 5.84 -6.32 13.07
CA VAL A 87 6.31 -6.17 11.67
C VAL A 87 7.74 -6.68 11.45
N ASN A 88 8.32 -7.37 12.44
CA ASN A 88 9.69 -7.85 12.35
C ASN A 88 9.79 -9.33 12.72
N GLU A 89 10.43 -10.12 11.86
CA GLU A 89 10.96 -11.42 12.26
C GLU A 89 12.33 -11.22 12.95
N GLY A 90 12.32 -11.16 14.28
CA GLY A 90 13.49 -10.77 15.06
C GLY A 90 14.51 -11.87 15.33
N SER A 91 14.24 -13.14 14.97
CA SER A 91 15.08 -14.30 15.33
C SER A 91 16.40 -14.37 14.57
N VAL A 92 16.46 -13.83 13.35
CA VAL A 92 17.64 -13.84 12.48
C VAL A 92 17.96 -12.45 11.94
N SER A 93 19.21 -12.23 11.53
CA SER A 93 19.67 -10.93 11.02
C SER A 93 19.29 -10.68 9.55
N VAL A 94 19.09 -11.76 8.82
CA VAL A 94 18.62 -11.78 7.44
C VAL A 94 17.34 -12.59 7.40
N SER A 95 16.21 -11.93 7.14
CA SER A 95 14.88 -12.52 7.08
C SER A 95 14.19 -12.26 5.72
N SER A 96 14.98 -12.28 4.65
CA SER A 96 14.52 -12.02 3.28
C SER A 96 13.42 -12.97 2.78
N MET A 97 13.27 -14.13 3.43
CA MET A 97 12.28 -15.16 3.10
C MET A 97 10.87 -14.84 3.62
N VAL A 98 10.71 -13.97 4.61
CA VAL A 98 9.39 -13.65 5.15
C VAL A 98 8.73 -12.53 4.33
N ASN A 99 7.40 -12.55 4.26
CA ASN A 99 6.64 -11.58 3.47
C ASN A 99 5.64 -10.84 4.37
N ILE A 100 5.60 -9.52 4.27
CA ILE A 100 4.64 -8.70 5.02
C ILE A 100 3.18 -9.03 4.64
N ARG A 101 2.95 -9.61 3.46
CA ARG A 101 1.64 -10.05 3.00
C ARG A 101 0.93 -10.98 3.98
N ASP A 102 1.70 -11.84 4.67
CA ASP A 102 1.16 -12.87 5.56
C ASP A 102 0.53 -12.30 6.85
N VAL A 103 0.78 -11.01 7.12
CA VAL A 103 0.27 -10.32 8.32
C VAL A 103 -0.58 -9.08 7.97
N ILE A 104 -1.05 -8.96 6.73
CA ILE A 104 -1.92 -7.84 6.35
C ILE A 104 -3.24 -7.94 7.09
N ASN A 105 -3.60 -6.85 7.77
CA ASN A 105 -4.87 -6.66 8.44
C ASN A 105 -5.70 -5.59 7.71
N PRO A 106 -6.71 -5.98 6.93
CA PRO A 106 -7.56 -5.05 6.19
C PRO A 106 -8.51 -4.24 7.08
N GLU A 107 -8.68 -4.64 8.36
CA GLU A 107 -9.55 -3.97 9.33
C GLU A 107 -8.79 -2.94 10.20
N ASP A 108 -7.49 -2.75 9.97
CA ASP A 108 -6.73 -1.73 10.70
C ASP A 108 -7.29 -0.33 10.42
N ILE A 109 -7.82 0.32 11.45
CA ILE A 109 -8.40 1.67 11.37
C ILE A 109 -7.41 2.72 10.83
N ALA A 110 -6.11 2.45 10.88
CA ALA A 110 -5.09 3.31 10.31
C ALA A 110 -5.22 3.44 8.80
N ILE A 111 -5.75 2.42 8.09
CA ILE A 111 -6.07 2.47 6.65
C ILE A 111 -7.10 3.57 6.38
N TYR A 112 -8.20 3.58 7.13
CA TYR A 112 -9.24 4.59 7.00
C TYR A 112 -8.71 6.01 7.30
N ARG A 113 -7.90 6.15 8.35
CA ARG A 113 -7.31 7.43 8.73
C ARG A 113 -6.34 7.94 7.68
N ALA A 114 -5.50 7.07 7.13
CA ALA A 114 -4.58 7.40 6.04
C ALA A 114 -5.36 7.85 4.79
N LEU A 115 -6.40 7.10 4.42
CA LEU A 115 -7.28 7.44 3.29
C LEU A 115 -8.00 8.77 3.50
N ALA A 116 -8.52 9.04 4.71
CA ALA A 116 -9.15 10.33 5.06
C ALA A 116 -8.15 11.50 4.99
N GLY A 117 -6.85 11.24 5.19
CA GLY A 117 -5.76 12.21 4.99
C GLY A 117 -5.26 12.32 3.56
N GLY A 118 -5.86 11.58 2.59
CA GLY A 118 -5.49 11.65 1.18
C GLY A 118 -4.44 10.64 0.73
N VAL A 119 -3.99 9.71 1.60
CA VAL A 119 -3.08 8.62 1.23
C VAL A 119 -3.90 7.53 0.53
N THR A 120 -3.63 7.31 -0.74
CA THR A 120 -4.37 6.34 -1.56
C THR A 120 -3.62 5.03 -1.80
N SER A 121 -2.31 5.04 -1.61
CA SER A 121 -1.46 3.85 -1.72
C SER A 121 -0.33 3.96 -0.71
N ALA A 122 0.12 2.81 -0.18
CA ALA A 122 1.26 2.76 0.73
C ALA A 122 2.12 1.52 0.48
N ASN A 123 3.43 1.68 0.61
CA ASN A 123 4.36 0.55 0.65
C ASN A 123 4.51 0.10 2.10
N ILE A 124 3.99 -1.08 2.40
CA ILE A 124 4.01 -1.66 3.73
C ILE A 124 5.30 -2.46 3.91
N LEU A 125 6.04 -2.11 4.94
CA LEU A 125 7.39 -2.62 5.17
C LEU A 125 7.51 -3.27 6.55
N HIS A 126 8.45 -4.20 6.64
CA HIS A 126 8.99 -4.62 7.92
C HIS A 126 9.63 -3.42 8.66
N GLY A 127 9.70 -3.49 9.96
CA GLY A 127 10.46 -2.56 10.78
C GLY A 127 11.98 -2.71 10.55
N SER A 128 12.77 -2.03 11.37
CA SER A 128 14.23 -1.97 11.19
C SER A 128 15.00 -2.90 12.11
N ALA A 129 14.39 -3.99 12.60
CA ALA A 129 15.04 -4.91 13.53
C ALA A 129 16.16 -5.76 12.90
N ASN A 130 16.08 -6.01 11.59
CA ASN A 130 16.98 -6.87 10.84
C ASN A 130 17.86 -6.04 9.91
N ALA A 131 19.11 -6.45 9.69
CA ALA A 131 19.98 -5.83 8.67
C ALA A 131 19.35 -5.98 7.26
N ILE A 132 18.81 -7.17 6.97
CA ILE A 132 17.93 -7.43 5.85
C ILE A 132 16.62 -7.97 6.42
N GLY A 133 15.55 -7.20 6.28
CA GLY A 133 14.18 -7.59 6.66
C GLY A 133 13.49 -8.40 5.58
N GLY A 134 12.16 -8.52 5.69
CA GLY A 134 11.37 -9.29 4.74
C GLY A 134 10.95 -8.51 3.49
N GLN A 135 10.20 -9.20 2.67
CA GLN A 135 9.62 -8.66 1.43
C GLN A 135 8.50 -7.69 1.77
N THR A 136 8.44 -6.60 1.02
CA THR A 136 7.44 -5.53 1.18
C THR A 136 6.23 -5.74 0.28
N LEU A 137 5.14 -5.04 0.57
CA LEU A 137 3.92 -5.10 -0.22
C LEU A 137 3.34 -3.71 -0.43
N VAL A 138 3.01 -3.36 -1.66
CA VAL A 138 2.30 -2.12 -1.95
C VAL A 138 0.81 -2.38 -1.90
N LEU A 139 0.10 -1.60 -1.11
CA LEU A 139 -1.35 -1.63 -0.97
C LEU A 139 -2.00 -0.38 -1.57
N LYS A 140 -3.20 -0.53 -2.10
CA LYS A 140 -4.18 0.55 -2.28
C LYS A 140 -5.04 0.64 -1.03
N MET A 141 -5.23 1.86 -0.51
CA MET A 141 -6.00 2.11 0.71
C MET A 141 -7.51 1.93 0.47
N ARG A 142 -7.93 0.72 0.10
CA ARG A 142 -9.33 0.37 -0.22
C ARG A 142 -10.06 -0.12 1.02
N TRP A 143 -10.43 0.82 1.90
CA TRP A 143 -11.18 0.49 3.10
C TRP A 143 -12.43 -0.34 2.80
N GLY A 144 -12.63 -1.42 3.54
CA GLY A 144 -13.75 -2.36 3.35
C GLY A 144 -13.50 -3.49 2.36
N GLN A 145 -12.33 -3.55 1.71
CA GLN A 145 -11.89 -4.71 0.96
C GLN A 145 -11.15 -5.70 1.86
N ASP A 146 -11.05 -6.94 1.42
CA ASP A 146 -10.16 -7.93 2.04
C ASP A 146 -8.68 -7.65 1.69
N ALA A 147 -7.76 -8.41 2.30
CA ALA A 147 -6.33 -8.22 2.09
C ALA A 147 -5.92 -8.32 0.62
N GLU A 148 -6.50 -9.29 -0.13
CA GLU A 148 -6.21 -9.49 -1.56
C GLU A 148 -6.73 -8.33 -2.42
N GLY A 149 -7.94 -7.82 -2.12
CA GLY A 149 -8.53 -6.67 -2.80
C GLY A 149 -7.76 -5.37 -2.61
N MET A 150 -6.93 -5.28 -1.55
CA MET A 150 -6.07 -4.12 -1.30
C MET A 150 -4.73 -4.19 -2.03
N ILE A 151 -4.28 -5.34 -2.50
CA ILE A 151 -2.96 -5.47 -3.16
C ILE A 151 -2.90 -4.60 -4.41
N PHE A 152 -1.85 -3.78 -4.54
CA PHE A 152 -1.57 -3.03 -5.75
C PHE A 152 -0.95 -3.97 -6.79
N GLN A 153 -1.78 -4.52 -7.67
CA GLN A 153 -1.33 -5.43 -8.73
C GLN A 153 -0.33 -4.74 -9.67
N GLY A 154 0.78 -5.42 -9.95
CA GLY A 154 1.84 -4.91 -10.81
C GLY A 154 2.82 -3.95 -10.13
N ALA A 155 2.70 -3.69 -8.83
CA ALA A 155 3.72 -2.96 -8.10
C ALA A 155 5.05 -3.74 -8.08
N THR A 156 6.16 -3.01 -8.18
CA THR A 156 7.49 -3.62 -8.08
C THR A 156 7.70 -4.23 -6.70
N PRO A 157 8.11 -5.50 -6.60
CA PRO A 157 8.43 -6.12 -5.33
C PRO A 157 9.63 -5.44 -4.69
N GLY A 158 9.64 -5.40 -3.36
CA GLY A 158 10.72 -4.80 -2.60
C GLY A 158 11.15 -5.67 -1.42
N ILE A 159 12.29 -5.33 -0.85
CA ILE A 159 12.82 -5.94 0.37
C ILE A 159 13.38 -4.86 1.27
N LYS A 160 13.17 -5.00 2.58
CA LYS A 160 13.61 -4.02 3.58
C LYS A 160 15.06 -4.20 3.93
N PHE A 161 15.83 -3.12 3.88
CA PHE A 161 17.16 -3.01 4.46
C PHE A 161 17.15 -1.99 5.60
N ALA A 162 17.92 -2.24 6.65
CA ALA A 162 18.11 -1.31 7.75
C ALA A 162 19.59 -1.12 8.05
N LEU A 163 20.06 0.13 7.89
CA LEU A 163 21.49 0.48 8.00
C LEU A 163 21.81 1.29 9.27
N GLY A 164 20.78 1.62 10.04
CA GLY A 164 20.89 2.51 11.19
C GLY A 164 21.19 1.81 12.50
N GLU A 165 20.62 2.35 13.58
CA GLU A 165 20.84 1.93 14.96
C GLU A 165 20.09 0.65 15.34
N ASN A 166 18.88 0.47 14.80
CA ASN A 166 17.98 -0.59 15.23
C ASN A 166 18.50 -2.01 14.95
N PRO A 167 19.05 -2.35 13.76
CA PRO A 167 19.47 -3.72 13.46
C PRO A 167 20.58 -4.22 14.38
N LYS A 168 21.42 -3.34 14.93
CA LYS A 168 22.46 -3.73 15.89
C LYS A 168 21.97 -3.95 17.32
N ARG A 169 20.68 -3.70 17.61
CA ARG A 169 20.05 -3.88 18.92
C ARG A 169 18.88 -4.87 18.90
N ALA A 170 18.62 -5.47 17.78
CA ALA A 170 17.44 -6.30 17.55
C ALA A 170 17.43 -7.65 18.31
N GLY A 171 18.36 -7.91 19.19
CA GLY A 171 18.33 -9.04 20.12
C GLY A 171 17.59 -8.75 21.43
N ASN A 172 17.15 -7.51 21.66
CA ASN A 172 16.45 -7.15 22.90
C ASN A 172 15.22 -6.28 22.65
N PRO A 173 14.10 -6.87 22.21
CA PRO A 173 12.86 -6.13 21.95
C PRO A 173 12.23 -5.50 23.20
N GLN A 174 12.65 -5.86 24.40
CA GLN A 174 12.10 -5.38 25.67
C GLN A 174 13.10 -4.57 26.52
N GLY A 175 14.34 -4.48 26.10
CA GLY A 175 15.37 -3.72 26.81
C GLY A 175 15.32 -2.25 26.41
N GLY A 176 14.80 -1.40 27.30
CA GLY A 176 15.01 0.05 27.21
C GLY A 176 16.50 0.40 27.16
N ARG A 177 16.83 1.64 26.79
CA ARG A 177 18.21 2.15 26.81
C ARG A 177 18.88 1.78 28.15
N GLY A 178 19.91 0.95 28.10
CA GLY A 178 20.70 0.55 29.28
C GLY A 178 20.37 -0.80 29.91
N ALA A 179 19.34 -1.53 29.42
CA ALA A 179 19.13 -2.90 29.92
C ALA A 179 20.17 -3.87 29.35
N PRO A 180 20.67 -4.85 30.12
CA PRO A 180 21.58 -5.87 29.62
C PRO A 180 20.91 -6.65 28.50
N ALA A 181 21.60 -6.85 27.38
CA ALA A 181 21.12 -7.69 26.30
C ALA A 181 21.11 -9.15 26.78
N THR A 182 19.92 -9.73 26.93
CA THR A 182 19.77 -11.14 27.35
C THR A 182 19.96 -12.12 26.20
N ASN A 183 19.97 -11.64 24.97
CA ASN A 183 20.25 -12.44 23.77
C ASN A 183 21.00 -11.57 22.74
N LEU A 184 22.28 -11.86 22.55
CA LEU A 184 23.13 -11.14 21.59
C LEU A 184 23.06 -11.81 20.23
N ARG A 185 22.07 -11.40 19.45
CA ARG A 185 22.10 -11.70 18.02
C ARG A 185 23.09 -10.78 17.31
N TYR A 186 23.99 -11.34 16.48
CA TYR A 186 24.79 -10.54 15.56
C TYR A 186 23.86 -9.83 14.55
N PRO A 187 24.07 -8.56 14.17
CA PRO A 187 25.20 -7.70 14.52
C PRO A 187 24.94 -6.82 15.76
N ALA A 188 26.01 -6.50 16.50
CA ALA A 188 25.98 -5.57 17.62
C ALA A 188 26.47 -4.16 17.27
N THR A 189 27.11 -3.98 16.11
CA THR A 189 27.74 -2.73 15.66
C THR A 189 27.37 -2.41 14.21
N ARG A 190 27.66 -1.18 13.76
CA ARG A 190 27.47 -0.80 12.34
C ARG A 190 28.39 -1.60 11.42
N MET A 191 29.61 -1.90 11.85
CA MET A 191 30.53 -2.79 11.12
C MET A 191 29.90 -4.16 10.90
N GLY A 192 29.27 -4.73 11.92
CA GLY A 192 28.55 -5.99 11.80
C GLY A 192 27.31 -5.91 10.90
N VAL A 193 26.58 -4.77 10.86
CA VAL A 193 25.48 -4.58 9.92
C VAL A 193 25.97 -4.62 8.47
N GLU A 194 27.07 -3.94 8.16
CA GLU A 194 27.68 -3.97 6.83
C GLU A 194 28.13 -5.39 6.46
N ASP A 195 28.77 -6.09 7.40
CA ASP A 195 29.24 -7.46 7.21
C ASP A 195 28.08 -8.42 6.89
N VAL A 196 27.01 -8.41 7.68
CA VAL A 196 25.78 -9.22 7.43
C VAL A 196 25.24 -8.99 6.02
N ILE A 197 25.16 -7.75 5.59
CA ILE A 197 24.63 -7.43 4.26
C ILE A 197 25.57 -7.95 3.17
N ARG A 198 26.88 -7.75 3.33
CA ARG A 198 27.90 -8.21 2.39
C ARG A 198 27.87 -9.74 2.26
N GLU A 199 27.82 -10.45 3.38
CA GLU A 199 27.80 -11.91 3.42
C GLU A 199 26.55 -12.46 2.74
N ALA A 200 25.36 -11.93 3.04
CA ALA A 200 24.12 -12.35 2.38
C ALA A 200 24.17 -12.21 0.84
N PHE A 201 24.78 -11.14 0.34
CA PHE A 201 24.99 -10.99 -1.12
C PHE A 201 26.03 -11.93 -1.69
N ASN A 202 27.07 -12.27 -0.92
CA ASN A 202 28.07 -13.27 -1.33
C ASN A 202 27.44 -14.66 -1.43
N GLU A 203 26.67 -15.07 -0.41
CA GLU A 203 25.91 -16.33 -0.41
C GLU A 203 24.96 -16.42 -1.62
N ALA A 204 24.19 -15.33 -1.88
CA ALA A 204 23.29 -15.27 -3.02
C ALA A 204 24.02 -15.40 -4.38
N LYS A 205 25.23 -14.82 -4.51
CA LYS A 205 26.05 -14.97 -5.72
C LYS A 205 26.57 -16.40 -5.88
N GLN A 206 27.01 -17.03 -4.78
CA GLN A 206 27.46 -18.43 -4.80
C GLN A 206 26.32 -19.38 -5.18
N TYR A 207 25.14 -19.18 -4.58
CA TYR A 207 23.94 -19.96 -4.94
C TYR A 207 23.57 -19.82 -6.44
N LYS A 208 23.68 -18.61 -6.98
CA LYS A 208 23.40 -18.38 -8.41
C LYS A 208 24.43 -19.07 -9.34
N ALA A 209 25.64 -19.30 -8.85
CA ALA A 209 26.73 -19.90 -9.64
C ALA A 209 26.77 -21.44 -9.56
N SER A 210 26.04 -22.03 -8.58
CA SER A 210 25.90 -23.48 -8.41
C SER A 210 24.79 -24.03 -9.31
#